data_132f7a7ec1cd398c2ad4cbd22b6a5e9f
#
_entry.id   132f7a7ec1cd398c2ad4cbd22b6a5e9f
#
_cell.length_a   1.000
_cell.length_b   1.000
_cell.length_c   1.000
_cell.angle_alpha   90.00
_cell.angle_beta   90.00
_cell.angle_gamma   90.00
#
_symmetry.space_group_name_H-M   'P 1'
#
loop_
_entity.id
_entity.type
_entity.pdbx_description
1 polymer ?
#
loop_
_entity_poly.entity_id
_entity_poly.type
_entity_poly.pdbx_seq_one_letter_code
_entity_poly.pdbx_strand_id
1 'polypeptide(L)'
;MTLTATQQLQINHRSVRRFLDKPLEPGQLEVLISCGQAAATSSFIQAYSVIRVTSPQKRQAIAVAAGGQIWIEKAAEFLVFCADLRRINQACEAAGKGSLEGYSEHGLAAVIDVALMGQNVMLAAESQGLGGVFIGGIRNQPEVIVEQLDLPHRVVPLFGMCLGWPDANTEVKPRMPVESILHQDRYQEMDPLRLAEYDERMSKYYASRGSNVKLSDWSNATAQAMQGKKREHILEFLRSRGFFVC
;
A
#
# COMPACT_ATOMS: atom_id res chain seq x y z
N MET A 1 21.87 19.83 -9.45
CA MET A 1 20.81 20.34 -8.54
C MET A 1 20.92 19.57 -7.24
N THR A 2 21.01 20.26 -6.10
CA THR A 2 21.07 19.60 -4.77
C THR A 2 19.67 19.18 -4.37
N LEU A 3 19.49 17.92 -3.95
CA LEU A 3 18.21 17.41 -3.48
C LEU A 3 17.83 18.04 -2.13
N THR A 4 16.54 18.35 -1.97
CA THR A 4 15.99 18.73 -0.65
C THR A 4 15.93 17.51 0.29
N ALA A 5 15.79 17.74 1.60
CA ALA A 5 15.66 16.65 2.58
C ALA A 5 14.48 15.71 2.24
N THR A 6 13.35 16.24 1.82
CA THR A 6 12.18 15.46 1.40
C THR A 6 12.47 14.60 0.18
N GLN A 7 13.11 15.17 -0.86
CA GLN A 7 13.49 14.43 -2.06
C GLN A 7 14.47 13.30 -1.72
N GLN A 8 15.46 13.60 -0.85
CA GLN A 8 16.42 12.59 -0.39
C GLN A 8 15.72 11.44 0.34
N LEU A 9 14.75 11.75 1.19
CA LEU A 9 13.94 10.74 1.91
C LEU A 9 13.17 9.87 0.93
N GLN A 10 12.48 10.45 -0.04
CA GLN A 10 11.70 9.72 -1.05
C GLN A 10 12.56 8.78 -1.89
N ILE A 11 13.75 9.23 -2.34
CA ILE A 11 14.67 8.41 -3.14
C ILE A 11 15.24 7.26 -2.33
N ASN A 12 15.43 7.45 -1.02
CA ASN A 12 15.96 6.46 -0.10
C ASN A 12 14.91 5.45 0.42
N HIS A 13 13.67 5.51 -0.07
CA HIS A 13 12.61 4.58 0.35
C HIS A 13 13.02 3.13 0.16
N ARG A 14 12.77 2.31 1.20
CA ARG A 14 12.95 0.87 1.21
C ARG A 14 11.92 0.16 2.10
N SER A 15 11.39 -0.95 1.62
CA SER A 15 10.46 -1.75 2.42
C SER A 15 11.17 -2.48 3.55
N VAL A 16 10.80 -2.20 4.79
CA VAL A 16 11.32 -2.82 6.00
C VAL A 16 10.36 -3.91 6.47
N ARG A 17 10.90 -5.12 6.74
CA ARG A 17 10.16 -6.31 7.19
C ARG A 17 10.72 -6.93 8.47
N ARG A 18 11.79 -6.38 9.00
CA ARG A 18 12.38 -6.75 10.29
C ARG A 18 12.38 -5.52 11.17
N PHE A 19 11.79 -5.67 12.33
CA PHE A 19 11.57 -4.57 13.27
C PHE A 19 12.18 -4.92 14.63
N LEU A 20 12.72 -3.90 15.30
CA LEU A 20 13.07 -3.99 16.71
C LEU A 20 11.78 -4.14 17.53
N ASP A 21 11.87 -4.84 18.65
CA ASP A 21 10.80 -4.91 19.65
C ASP A 21 10.78 -3.61 20.48
N LYS A 22 10.34 -2.55 19.80
CA LYS A 22 10.27 -1.20 20.34
C LYS A 22 8.96 -0.55 19.88
N PRO A 23 8.08 -0.13 20.82
CA PRO A 23 6.85 0.57 20.48
C PRO A 23 7.15 1.95 19.87
N LEU A 24 6.15 2.54 19.23
CA LEU A 24 6.16 3.95 18.87
C LEU A 24 6.01 4.79 20.15
N GLU A 25 6.49 6.04 20.08
CA GLU A 25 6.30 6.99 21.17
C GLU A 25 4.80 7.38 21.29
N PRO A 26 4.33 7.73 22.50
CA PRO A 26 2.94 8.20 22.68
C PRO A 26 2.61 9.38 21.75
N GLY A 27 1.48 9.28 21.04
CA GLY A 27 1.03 10.31 20.09
C GLY A 27 1.72 10.27 18.72
N GLN A 28 2.78 9.46 18.55
CA GLN A 28 3.52 9.40 17.28
C GLN A 28 2.64 8.87 16.15
N LEU A 29 1.83 7.84 16.40
CA LEU A 29 0.93 7.29 15.38
C LEU A 29 -0.10 8.32 14.91
N GLU A 30 -0.69 9.08 15.80
CA GLU A 30 -1.68 10.12 15.50
C GLU A 30 -1.08 11.21 14.61
N VAL A 31 0.18 11.60 14.85
CA VAL A 31 0.91 12.53 13.97
C VAL A 31 1.09 11.94 12.57
N LEU A 32 1.48 10.66 12.45
CA LEU A 32 1.62 9.99 11.16
C LEU A 32 0.29 9.96 10.39
N ILE A 33 -0.81 9.65 11.07
CA ILE A 33 -2.15 9.64 10.46
C ILE A 33 -2.56 11.05 10.03
N SER A 34 -2.28 12.07 10.83
CA SER A 34 -2.55 13.48 10.46
C SER A 34 -1.76 13.91 9.21
N CYS A 35 -0.51 13.47 9.08
CA CYS A 35 0.26 13.67 7.84
C CYS A 35 -0.38 12.94 6.65
N GLY A 36 -0.90 11.73 6.87
CA GLY A 36 -1.67 11.00 5.87
C GLY A 36 -2.90 11.77 5.42
N GLN A 37 -3.69 12.30 6.35
CA GLN A 37 -4.89 13.09 6.07
C GLN A 37 -4.62 14.39 5.28
N ALA A 38 -3.40 14.89 5.31
CA ALA A 38 -2.99 16.06 4.53
C ALA A 38 -2.77 15.74 3.03
N ALA A 39 -2.91 14.50 2.60
CA ALA A 39 -2.91 14.12 1.19
C ALA A 39 -4.09 14.76 0.44
N ALA A 40 -3.90 15.08 -0.85
CA ALA A 40 -5.00 15.47 -1.71
C ALA A 40 -6.00 14.32 -1.88
N THR A 41 -7.29 14.67 -2.02
CA THR A 41 -8.36 13.70 -2.30
C THR A 41 -9.25 14.21 -3.42
N SER A 42 -9.90 13.29 -4.14
CA SER A 42 -10.86 13.64 -5.18
C SER A 42 -11.99 14.48 -4.57
N SER A 43 -12.20 15.68 -5.10
CA SER A 43 -13.26 16.62 -4.63
C SER A 43 -13.33 16.78 -3.11
N PHE A 44 -12.22 16.57 -2.42
CA PHE A 44 -12.11 16.62 -0.96
C PHE A 44 -13.04 15.63 -0.21
N ILE A 45 -13.38 14.49 -0.86
CA ILE A 45 -14.30 13.49 -0.28
C ILE A 45 -13.68 12.65 0.84
N GLN A 46 -12.35 12.54 0.89
CA GLN A 46 -11.61 11.82 1.93
C GLN A 46 -12.14 10.38 2.13
N ALA A 47 -12.23 9.63 1.03
CA ALA A 47 -12.89 8.33 0.96
C ALA A 47 -12.05 7.19 1.55
N TYR A 48 -11.53 7.37 2.77
CA TYR A 48 -10.65 6.42 3.44
C TYR A 48 -10.97 6.25 4.93
N SER A 49 -10.66 5.07 5.44
CA SER A 49 -10.57 4.77 6.88
C SER A 49 -9.33 3.94 7.15
N VAL A 50 -8.71 4.14 8.32
CA VAL A 50 -7.55 3.37 8.76
C VAL A 50 -7.88 2.67 10.07
N ILE A 51 -7.65 1.37 10.13
CA ILE A 51 -7.89 0.57 11.32
C ILE A 51 -6.55 0.13 11.90
N ARG A 52 -6.26 0.57 13.12
CA ARG A 52 -5.15 0.08 13.93
C ARG A 52 -5.51 -1.29 14.50
N VAL A 53 -4.76 -2.32 14.16
CA VAL A 53 -4.97 -3.68 14.67
C VAL A 53 -4.01 -3.94 15.83
N THR A 54 -4.53 -3.92 17.06
CA THR A 54 -3.73 -4.11 18.28
C THR A 54 -3.83 -5.52 18.84
N SER A 55 -4.95 -6.24 18.62
CA SER A 55 -5.15 -7.60 19.10
C SER A 55 -4.17 -8.59 18.44
N PRO A 56 -3.35 -9.32 19.22
CA PRO A 56 -2.46 -10.34 18.68
C PRO A 56 -3.19 -11.42 17.89
N GLN A 57 -4.38 -11.81 18.34
CA GLN A 57 -5.20 -12.83 17.70
C GLN A 57 -5.68 -12.36 16.31
N LYS A 58 -6.16 -11.11 16.21
CA LYS A 58 -6.56 -10.51 14.92
C LYS A 58 -5.36 -10.35 13.99
N ARG A 59 -4.19 -9.89 14.50
CA ARG A 59 -2.95 -9.83 13.70
C ARG A 59 -2.56 -11.19 13.14
N GLN A 60 -2.61 -12.25 13.94
CA GLN A 60 -2.29 -13.60 13.53
C GLN A 60 -3.26 -14.10 12.45
N ALA A 61 -4.57 -13.94 12.64
CA ALA A 61 -5.57 -14.33 11.65
C ALA A 61 -5.36 -13.60 10.31
N ILE A 62 -5.08 -12.29 10.36
CA ILE A 62 -4.80 -11.47 9.18
C ILE A 62 -3.47 -11.89 8.53
N ALA A 63 -2.43 -12.21 9.30
CA ALA A 63 -1.15 -12.67 8.79
C ALA A 63 -1.31 -13.97 7.99
N VAL A 64 -2.10 -14.93 8.47
CA VAL A 64 -2.42 -16.17 7.78
C VAL A 64 -3.18 -15.88 6.49
N ALA A 65 -4.26 -15.09 6.54
CA ALA A 65 -5.06 -14.70 5.38
C ALA A 65 -4.23 -13.93 4.33
N ALA A 66 -3.23 -13.18 4.77
CA ALA A 66 -2.29 -12.45 3.90
C ALA A 66 -1.20 -13.34 3.27
N GLY A 67 -1.23 -14.65 3.48
CA GLY A 67 -0.25 -15.60 2.94
C GLY A 67 0.96 -15.82 3.86
N GLY A 68 0.77 -15.83 5.17
CA GLY A 68 1.80 -16.16 6.17
C GLY A 68 2.81 -15.04 6.40
N GLN A 69 2.36 -13.78 6.38
CA GLN A 69 3.25 -12.62 6.52
C GLN A 69 3.54 -12.29 7.98
N ILE A 70 4.53 -12.96 8.57
CA ILE A 70 4.90 -12.89 9.99
C ILE A 70 5.20 -11.45 10.49
N TRP A 71 5.65 -10.55 9.64
CA TRP A 71 5.91 -9.16 10.04
C TRP A 71 4.66 -8.38 10.42
N ILE A 72 3.46 -8.86 10.07
CA ILE A 72 2.18 -8.31 10.58
C ILE A 72 2.11 -8.47 12.11
N GLU A 73 2.60 -9.59 12.63
CA GLU A 73 2.62 -9.88 14.06
C GLU A 73 3.77 -9.17 14.78
N LYS A 74 4.90 -8.95 14.09
CA LYS A 74 6.15 -8.45 14.66
C LYS A 74 6.34 -6.94 14.60
N ALA A 75 5.59 -6.24 13.74
CA ALA A 75 5.68 -4.79 13.64
C ALA A 75 5.12 -4.11 14.90
N ALA A 76 5.71 -2.99 15.28
CA ALA A 76 5.19 -2.16 16.39
C ALA A 76 3.75 -1.76 16.12
N GLU A 77 3.45 -1.32 14.90
CA GLU A 77 2.10 -0.99 14.44
C GLU A 77 1.71 -1.80 13.20
N PHE A 78 0.47 -2.26 13.19
CA PHE A 78 -0.15 -2.80 11.99
C PHE A 78 -1.46 -2.07 11.72
N LEU A 79 -1.52 -1.45 10.55
CA LEU A 79 -2.64 -0.64 10.08
C LEU A 79 -3.27 -1.29 8.86
N VAL A 80 -4.61 -1.25 8.77
CA VAL A 80 -5.36 -1.64 7.57
C VAL A 80 -6.01 -0.42 6.97
N PHE A 81 -5.63 -0.10 5.74
CA PHE A 81 -6.15 1.02 4.96
C PHE A 81 -7.33 0.54 4.12
N CYS A 82 -8.46 1.18 4.31
CA CYS A 82 -9.73 0.83 3.68
C CYS A 82 -10.24 1.97 2.79
N ALA A 83 -10.73 1.62 1.60
CA ALA A 83 -11.61 2.52 0.86
C ALA A 83 -12.96 2.57 1.60
N ASP A 84 -13.44 3.77 1.90
CA ASP A 84 -14.63 4.01 2.71
C ASP A 84 -15.61 4.91 1.95
N LEU A 85 -16.55 4.30 1.24
CA LEU A 85 -17.69 4.98 0.63
C LEU A 85 -18.90 5.04 1.55
N ARG A 86 -18.87 4.39 2.72
CA ARG A 86 -19.99 4.40 3.67
C ARG A 86 -20.23 5.80 4.24
N ARG A 87 -19.17 6.47 4.68
CA ARG A 87 -19.25 7.84 5.21
C ARG A 87 -19.76 8.80 4.16
N ILE A 88 -19.32 8.66 2.92
CA ILE A 88 -19.77 9.47 1.78
C ILE A 88 -21.24 9.21 1.50
N ASN A 89 -21.66 7.94 1.49
CA ASN A 89 -23.06 7.56 1.32
C ASN A 89 -23.95 8.20 2.39
N GLN A 90 -23.55 8.14 3.65
CA GLN A 90 -24.28 8.78 4.76
C GLN A 90 -24.39 10.29 4.57
N ALA A 91 -23.35 10.95 4.08
CA ALA A 91 -23.39 12.38 3.77
C ALA A 91 -24.37 12.68 2.62
N CYS A 92 -24.42 11.87 1.56
CA CYS A 92 -25.37 12.01 0.46
C CYS A 92 -26.81 11.84 0.93
N GLU A 93 -27.09 10.82 1.75
CA GLU A 93 -28.41 10.57 2.33
C GLU A 93 -28.85 11.72 3.23
N ALA A 94 -27.98 12.19 4.11
CA ALA A 94 -28.24 13.31 5.01
C ALA A 94 -28.53 14.64 4.23
N ALA A 95 -27.89 14.79 3.06
CA ALA A 95 -28.14 15.93 2.16
C ALA A 95 -29.35 15.74 1.26
N GLY A 96 -30.15 14.68 1.42
CA GLY A 96 -31.34 14.39 0.60
C GLY A 96 -31.08 14.03 -0.86
N LYS A 97 -29.82 13.53 -1.15
CA LYS A 97 -29.40 13.15 -2.51
C LYS A 97 -29.53 11.66 -2.81
N GLY A 98 -30.01 10.88 -1.83
CA GLY A 98 -30.13 9.43 -1.93
C GLY A 98 -28.81 8.69 -1.70
N SER A 99 -28.86 7.36 -1.82
CA SER A 99 -27.71 6.48 -1.67
C SER A 99 -26.84 6.46 -2.93
N LEU A 100 -25.54 6.19 -2.74
CA LEU A 100 -24.61 5.96 -3.86
C LEU A 100 -25.00 4.71 -4.65
N GLU A 101 -24.96 4.77 -5.97
CA GLU A 101 -25.33 3.66 -6.86
C GLU A 101 -24.21 2.66 -7.10
N GLY A 102 -22.99 2.95 -6.62
CA GLY A 102 -21.84 2.06 -6.76
C GLY A 102 -21.08 2.21 -8.08
N TYR A 103 -21.17 3.40 -8.70
CA TYR A 103 -20.41 3.71 -9.92
C TYR A 103 -18.92 3.40 -9.76
N SER A 104 -18.32 2.87 -10.82
CA SER A 104 -16.89 2.54 -10.88
C SER A 104 -15.99 3.75 -10.60
N GLU A 105 -16.39 4.96 -11.01
CA GLU A 105 -15.69 6.22 -10.71
C GLU A 105 -15.52 6.45 -9.20
N HIS A 106 -16.58 6.22 -8.40
CA HIS A 106 -16.49 6.37 -6.95
C HIS A 106 -15.51 5.38 -6.32
N GLY A 107 -15.48 4.16 -6.86
CA GLY A 107 -14.53 3.13 -6.45
C GLY A 107 -13.08 3.52 -6.78
N LEU A 108 -12.83 4.03 -7.97
CA LEU A 108 -11.51 4.51 -8.40
C LEU A 108 -11.04 5.69 -7.55
N ALA A 109 -11.89 6.70 -7.34
CA ALA A 109 -11.57 7.85 -6.50
C ALA A 109 -11.19 7.41 -5.07
N ALA A 110 -11.96 6.49 -4.46
CA ALA A 110 -11.66 5.98 -3.14
C ALA A 110 -10.32 5.20 -3.08
N VAL A 111 -10.02 4.39 -4.09
CA VAL A 111 -8.73 3.65 -4.15
C VAL A 111 -7.55 4.62 -4.27
N ILE A 112 -7.68 5.66 -5.08
CA ILE A 112 -6.65 6.70 -5.26
C ILE A 112 -6.44 7.47 -3.96
N ASP A 113 -7.51 7.94 -3.32
CA ASP A 113 -7.46 8.66 -2.04
C ASP A 113 -6.70 7.87 -0.97
N VAL A 114 -7.03 6.57 -0.82
CA VAL A 114 -6.36 5.69 0.14
C VAL A 114 -4.88 5.52 -0.18
N ALA A 115 -4.51 5.38 -1.46
CA ALA A 115 -3.13 5.21 -1.88
C ALA A 115 -2.29 6.46 -1.58
N LEU A 116 -2.82 7.65 -1.87
CA LEU A 116 -2.17 8.94 -1.58
C LEU A 116 -1.98 9.14 -0.07
N MET A 117 -3.02 8.86 0.72
CA MET A 117 -2.95 8.91 2.18
C MET A 117 -1.89 7.94 2.72
N GLY A 118 -1.92 6.68 2.28
CA GLY A 118 -0.98 5.66 2.73
C GLY A 118 0.48 6.03 2.42
N GLN A 119 0.76 6.61 1.25
CA GLN A 119 2.10 7.06 0.90
C GLN A 119 2.57 8.22 1.78
N ASN A 120 1.69 9.16 2.13
CA ASN A 120 2.03 10.24 3.06
C ASN A 120 2.33 9.71 4.47
N VAL A 121 1.55 8.74 4.97
CA VAL A 121 1.84 8.07 6.26
C VAL A 121 3.22 7.42 6.24
N MET A 122 3.56 6.69 5.18
CA MET A 122 4.87 6.05 5.03
C MET A 122 6.00 7.07 5.03
N LEU A 123 5.86 8.14 4.24
CA LEU A 123 6.88 9.20 4.16
C LEU A 123 7.08 9.90 5.50
N ALA A 124 5.99 10.19 6.22
CA ALA A 124 6.05 10.77 7.56
C ALA A 124 6.74 9.81 8.55
N ALA A 125 6.46 8.51 8.49
CA ALA A 125 7.12 7.51 9.32
C ALA A 125 8.63 7.45 9.05
N GLU A 126 9.01 7.39 7.78
CA GLU A 126 10.43 7.37 7.38
C GLU A 126 11.17 8.63 7.80
N SER A 127 10.50 9.81 7.80
CA SER A 127 11.10 11.08 8.26
C SER A 127 11.44 11.09 9.74
N GLN A 128 10.82 10.21 10.52
CA GLN A 128 11.07 10.03 11.95
C GLN A 128 11.99 8.83 12.25
N GLY A 129 12.60 8.22 11.22
CA GLY A 129 13.48 7.06 11.37
C GLY A 129 12.76 5.72 11.51
N LEU A 130 11.44 5.70 11.41
CA LEU A 130 10.68 4.45 11.30
C LEU A 130 10.87 3.84 9.90
N GLY A 131 10.53 2.58 9.77
CA GLY A 131 10.42 1.90 8.49
C GLY A 131 9.11 1.17 8.37
N GLY A 132 8.74 0.79 7.16
CA GLY A 132 7.51 0.05 6.98
C GLY A 132 7.44 -0.75 5.69
N VAL A 133 6.35 -1.47 5.55
CA VAL A 133 6.02 -2.22 4.33
C VAL A 133 4.52 -2.27 4.10
N PHE A 134 4.13 -2.06 2.85
CA PHE A 134 2.74 -2.27 2.42
C PHE A 134 2.42 -3.75 2.25
N ILE A 135 1.28 -4.19 2.76
CA ILE A 135 0.82 -5.57 2.76
C ILE A 135 -0.37 -5.74 1.82
N GLY A 136 -0.07 -5.95 0.54
CA GLY A 136 -1.12 -6.28 -0.45
C GLY A 136 -1.72 -7.68 -0.28
N GLY A 137 -1.08 -8.54 0.53
CA GLY A 137 -1.53 -9.90 0.81
C GLY A 137 -2.90 -9.98 1.47
N ILE A 138 -3.35 -8.94 2.18
CA ILE A 138 -4.70 -8.91 2.78
C ILE A 138 -5.82 -9.10 1.74
N ARG A 139 -5.56 -8.87 0.44
CA ARG A 139 -6.51 -9.13 -0.65
C ARG A 139 -6.52 -10.58 -1.14
N ASN A 140 -5.75 -11.48 -0.51
CA ASN A 140 -5.83 -12.91 -0.84
C ASN A 140 -7.12 -13.53 -0.32
N GLN A 141 -7.55 -13.12 0.89
CA GLN A 141 -8.79 -13.54 1.54
C GLN A 141 -9.44 -12.31 2.19
N PRO A 142 -10.00 -11.38 1.39
CA PRO A 142 -10.48 -10.11 1.90
C PRO A 142 -11.71 -10.25 2.80
N GLU A 143 -12.49 -11.34 2.66
CA GLU A 143 -13.63 -11.66 3.51
C GLU A 143 -13.19 -11.90 4.96
N VAL A 144 -12.05 -12.58 5.17
CA VAL A 144 -11.47 -12.78 6.50
C VAL A 144 -11.10 -11.43 7.13
N ILE A 145 -10.56 -10.49 6.34
CA ILE A 145 -10.23 -9.15 6.86
C ILE A 145 -11.50 -8.38 7.24
N VAL A 146 -12.55 -8.50 6.42
CA VAL A 146 -13.87 -7.90 6.71
C VAL A 146 -14.44 -8.43 8.03
N GLU A 147 -14.41 -9.75 8.22
CA GLU A 147 -14.87 -10.40 9.45
C GLU A 147 -14.05 -10.00 10.68
N GLN A 148 -12.71 -10.10 10.58
CA GLN A 148 -11.82 -9.78 11.70
C GLN A 148 -11.92 -8.32 12.16
N LEU A 149 -12.26 -7.41 11.25
CA LEU A 149 -12.30 -5.97 11.53
C LEU A 149 -13.71 -5.39 11.56
N ASP A 150 -14.75 -6.23 11.47
CA ASP A 150 -16.16 -5.83 11.49
C ASP A 150 -16.47 -4.73 10.46
N LEU A 151 -15.89 -4.86 9.23
CA LEU A 151 -16.03 -3.84 8.20
C LEU A 151 -17.48 -3.81 7.67
N PRO A 152 -18.16 -2.66 7.74
CA PRO A 152 -19.52 -2.54 7.23
C PRO A 152 -19.54 -2.54 5.70
N HIS A 153 -20.73 -2.73 5.10
CA HIS A 153 -20.93 -2.54 3.66
C HIS A 153 -20.43 -1.16 3.21
N ARG A 154 -19.87 -1.05 2.01
CA ARG A 154 -19.21 0.14 1.43
C ARG A 154 -17.88 0.52 2.10
N VAL A 155 -17.29 -0.41 2.86
CA VAL A 155 -15.90 -0.30 3.33
C VAL A 155 -15.15 -1.57 2.91
N VAL A 156 -14.02 -1.41 2.20
CA VAL A 156 -13.20 -2.52 1.69
C VAL A 156 -11.74 -2.35 2.05
N PRO A 157 -11.05 -3.41 2.53
CA PRO A 157 -9.63 -3.36 2.84
C PRO A 157 -8.81 -3.38 1.55
N LEU A 158 -7.92 -2.40 1.36
CA LEU A 158 -7.08 -2.31 0.17
C LEU A 158 -5.67 -2.84 0.40
N PHE A 159 -5.04 -2.41 1.48
CA PHE A 159 -3.73 -2.89 1.89
C PHE A 159 -3.53 -2.71 3.40
N GLY A 160 -2.66 -3.55 3.96
CA GLY A 160 -2.10 -3.32 5.29
C GLY A 160 -0.82 -2.51 5.21
N MET A 161 -0.39 -1.96 6.34
CA MET A 161 0.90 -1.33 6.53
C MET A 161 1.47 -1.77 7.87
N CYS A 162 2.65 -2.38 7.84
CA CYS A 162 3.46 -2.59 9.04
C CYS A 162 4.38 -1.40 9.23
N LEU A 163 4.48 -0.86 10.43
CA LEU A 163 5.40 0.22 10.82
C LEU A 163 6.16 -0.18 12.07
N GLY A 164 7.40 0.28 12.19
CA GLY A 164 8.23 0.07 13.37
C GLY A 164 9.66 0.55 13.16
N TRP A 165 10.48 0.38 14.18
CA TRP A 165 11.90 0.70 14.13
C TRP A 165 12.66 -0.38 13.35
N PRO A 166 13.41 -0.01 12.29
CA PRO A 166 14.13 -1.00 11.48
C PRO A 166 15.18 -1.79 12.28
N ASP A 167 15.18 -3.12 12.17
CA ASP A 167 16.20 -4.03 12.73
C ASP A 167 17.24 -4.47 11.68
N ALA A 168 17.20 -3.92 10.49
CA ALA A 168 18.15 -4.24 9.44
C ALA A 168 18.34 -3.07 8.51
N ASN A 169 19.57 -2.86 8.07
CA ASN A 169 19.86 -1.92 7.00
C ASN A 169 19.60 -2.64 5.66
N THR A 170 18.51 -2.30 4.99
CA THR A 170 18.17 -2.81 3.67
C THR A 170 18.63 -1.84 2.60
N GLU A 171 19.15 -2.34 1.50
CA GLU A 171 19.58 -1.53 0.37
C GLU A 171 18.37 -0.92 -0.37
N VAL A 172 18.57 0.25 -0.96
CA VAL A 172 17.59 0.89 -1.83
C VAL A 172 17.49 0.11 -3.14
N LYS A 173 16.30 -0.31 -3.49
CA LYS A 173 16.06 -1.06 -4.72
C LYS A 173 16.13 -0.10 -5.93
N PRO A 174 16.95 -0.40 -6.97
CA PRO A 174 17.03 0.42 -8.16
C PRO A 174 15.66 0.61 -8.83
N ARG A 175 15.39 1.82 -9.28
CA ARG A 175 14.18 2.15 -10.05
C ARG A 175 14.50 2.21 -11.54
N MET A 176 13.46 2.10 -12.37
CA MET A 176 13.59 2.35 -13.80
C MET A 176 14.14 3.75 -14.08
N PRO A 177 14.86 3.96 -15.19
CA PRO A 177 15.21 5.30 -15.63
C PRO A 177 13.97 6.19 -15.78
N VAL A 178 14.11 7.48 -15.47
CA VAL A 178 13.00 8.44 -15.56
C VAL A 178 12.43 8.50 -16.98
N GLU A 179 13.28 8.38 -17.97
CA GLU A 179 12.94 8.41 -19.42
C GLU A 179 12.05 7.26 -19.85
N SER A 180 11.98 6.19 -19.04
CA SER A 180 11.08 5.05 -19.28
C SER A 180 9.67 5.27 -18.68
N ILE A 181 9.48 6.34 -17.90
CA ILE A 181 8.23 6.64 -17.20
C ILE A 181 7.66 8.00 -17.60
N LEU A 182 8.53 8.98 -17.88
CA LEU A 182 8.13 10.33 -18.27
C LEU A 182 8.06 10.43 -19.79
N HIS A 183 6.85 10.55 -20.31
CA HIS A 183 6.59 10.73 -21.73
C HIS A 183 6.16 12.17 -21.99
N GLN A 184 6.52 12.70 -23.17
CA GLN A 184 6.10 14.03 -23.59
C GLN A 184 4.95 13.92 -24.60
N ASP A 185 3.83 14.57 -24.28
CA ASP A 185 2.61 14.73 -25.11
C ASP A 185 1.88 13.43 -25.46
N ARG A 186 2.57 12.29 -25.57
CA ARG A 186 2.01 11.00 -25.94
C ARG A 186 2.76 9.84 -25.31
N TYR A 187 2.06 8.74 -25.09
CA TYR A 187 2.66 7.49 -24.64
C TYR A 187 3.70 6.99 -25.67
N GLN A 188 4.79 6.45 -25.17
CA GLN A 188 5.84 5.79 -25.96
C GLN A 188 6.07 4.38 -25.42
N GLU A 189 6.24 3.43 -26.33
CA GLU A 189 6.58 2.07 -25.96
C GLU A 189 7.95 2.00 -25.27
N MET A 190 8.10 1.02 -24.38
CA MET A 190 9.36 0.76 -23.70
C MET A 190 10.44 0.38 -24.70
N ASP A 191 11.55 1.13 -24.70
CA ASP A 191 12.74 0.79 -25.49
C ASP A 191 13.34 -0.55 -25.01
N PRO A 192 13.43 -1.57 -25.88
CA PRO A 192 13.97 -2.88 -25.52
C PRO A 192 15.41 -2.82 -24.98
N LEU A 193 16.25 -1.91 -25.46
CA LEU A 193 17.62 -1.76 -24.98
C LEU A 193 17.64 -1.23 -23.56
N ARG A 194 16.84 -0.22 -23.25
CA ARG A 194 16.69 0.31 -21.88
C ARG A 194 16.11 -0.73 -20.93
N LEU A 195 15.19 -1.56 -21.38
CA LEU A 195 14.66 -2.65 -20.59
C LEU A 195 15.75 -3.66 -20.25
N ALA A 196 16.57 -4.07 -21.23
CA ALA A 196 17.67 -5.00 -21.03
C ALA A 196 18.73 -4.44 -20.06
N GLU A 197 19.09 -3.17 -20.19
CA GLU A 197 20.00 -2.50 -19.24
C GLU A 197 19.45 -2.46 -17.80
N TYR A 198 18.14 -2.23 -17.67
CA TYR A 198 17.50 -2.26 -16.36
C TYR A 198 17.45 -3.67 -15.78
N ASP A 199 17.18 -4.69 -16.60
CA ASP A 199 17.20 -6.10 -16.21
C ASP A 199 18.59 -6.52 -15.73
N GLU A 200 19.65 -6.12 -16.42
CA GLU A 200 21.04 -6.38 -15.98
C GLU A 200 21.31 -5.71 -14.62
N ARG A 201 20.94 -4.45 -14.44
CA ARG A 201 21.10 -3.73 -13.17
C ARG A 201 20.33 -4.41 -12.04
N MET A 202 19.11 -4.89 -12.31
CA MET A 202 18.29 -5.59 -11.33
C MET A 202 18.83 -6.97 -10.98
N SER A 203 19.40 -7.68 -11.96
CA SER A 203 20.06 -8.96 -11.75
C SER A 203 21.27 -8.81 -10.80
N LYS A 204 22.11 -7.79 -11.04
CA LYS A 204 23.24 -7.46 -10.15
C LYS A 204 22.76 -7.12 -8.73
N TYR A 205 21.72 -6.30 -8.61
CA TYR A 205 21.11 -5.96 -7.32
C TYR A 205 20.58 -7.20 -6.59
N TYR A 206 19.86 -8.10 -7.26
CA TYR A 206 19.34 -9.31 -6.63
C TYR A 206 20.43 -10.27 -6.18
N ALA A 207 21.53 -10.36 -6.92
CA ALA A 207 22.68 -11.18 -6.58
C ALA A 207 23.50 -10.62 -5.40
N SER A 208 23.58 -9.29 -5.26
CA SER A 208 24.36 -8.62 -4.19
C SER A 208 23.66 -8.56 -2.82
N ARG A 209 22.36 -8.90 -2.75
CA ARG A 209 21.59 -8.79 -1.51
C ARG A 209 22.12 -9.71 -0.42
N GLY A 210 22.24 -9.18 0.80
CA GLY A 210 22.65 -9.97 1.99
C GLY A 210 21.61 -11.00 2.45
N SER A 211 20.36 -10.92 1.95
CA SER A 211 19.28 -11.88 2.22
C SER A 211 18.30 -11.94 1.06
N ASN A 212 17.61 -13.08 0.89
CA ASN A 212 16.70 -13.32 -0.24
C ASN A 212 17.39 -13.11 -1.61
N VAL A 213 18.61 -13.61 -1.76
CA VAL A 213 19.32 -13.63 -3.03
C VAL A 213 18.46 -14.33 -4.08
N LYS A 214 18.32 -13.73 -5.24
CA LYS A 214 17.57 -14.30 -6.37
C LYS A 214 18.43 -14.26 -7.62
N LEU A 215 18.43 -15.35 -8.36
CA LEU A 215 18.93 -15.37 -9.74
C LEU A 215 17.78 -14.99 -10.66
N SER A 216 17.52 -13.71 -10.83
CA SER A 216 16.41 -13.17 -11.62
C SER A 216 16.72 -11.70 -11.97
N ASP A 217 16.01 -11.19 -12.95
CA ASP A 217 15.95 -9.78 -13.34
C ASP A 217 14.57 -9.19 -13.04
N TRP A 218 14.32 -7.96 -13.47
CA TRP A 218 13.02 -7.31 -13.27
C TRP A 218 11.93 -7.93 -14.13
N SER A 219 12.21 -8.19 -15.41
CA SER A 219 11.23 -8.73 -16.37
C SER A 219 10.72 -10.10 -15.94
N ASN A 220 11.63 -11.03 -15.59
CA ASN A 220 11.25 -12.36 -15.10
C ASN A 220 10.52 -12.30 -13.76
N ALA A 221 11.01 -11.49 -12.81
CA ALA A 221 10.35 -11.34 -11.52
C ALA A 221 8.96 -10.73 -11.62
N THR A 222 8.76 -9.78 -12.55
CA THR A 222 7.47 -9.13 -12.80
C THR A 222 6.51 -10.10 -13.49
N ALA A 223 6.95 -10.80 -14.53
CA ALA A 223 6.15 -11.82 -15.21
C ALA A 223 5.66 -12.89 -14.22
N GLN A 224 6.55 -13.41 -13.37
CA GLN A 224 6.19 -14.37 -12.34
C GLN A 224 5.16 -13.80 -11.34
N ALA A 225 5.34 -12.53 -10.92
CA ALA A 225 4.43 -11.89 -9.97
C ALA A 225 3.04 -11.65 -10.58
N MET A 226 2.97 -11.22 -11.83
CA MET A 226 1.71 -10.88 -12.50
C MET A 226 0.96 -12.11 -13.01
N GLN A 227 1.67 -13.11 -13.57
CA GLN A 227 1.06 -14.34 -14.07
C GLN A 227 0.75 -15.36 -12.96
N GLY A 228 1.47 -15.30 -11.82
CA GLY A 228 1.32 -16.25 -10.71
C GLY A 228 0.22 -15.90 -9.69
N LYS A 229 -0.16 -14.61 -9.57
CA LYS A 229 -1.15 -14.15 -8.57
C LYS A 229 -2.42 -13.67 -9.26
N LYS A 230 -3.31 -14.60 -9.53
CA LYS A 230 -4.63 -14.31 -10.08
C LYS A 230 -5.63 -14.20 -8.92
N ARG A 231 -5.89 -13.00 -8.39
CA ARG A 231 -6.98 -12.80 -7.43
C ARG A 231 -8.31 -12.65 -8.19
N GLU A 232 -8.75 -13.71 -8.81
CA GLU A 232 -9.94 -13.73 -9.68
C GLU A 232 -11.22 -13.33 -8.93
N HIS A 233 -11.29 -13.64 -7.65
CA HIS A 233 -12.39 -13.30 -6.74
C HIS A 233 -12.54 -11.81 -6.43
N ILE A 234 -11.50 -10.99 -6.68
CA ILE A 234 -11.47 -9.63 -6.13
C ILE A 234 -12.58 -8.71 -6.69
N LEU A 235 -12.94 -8.87 -7.98
CA LEU A 235 -14.00 -8.06 -8.56
C LEU A 235 -15.37 -8.41 -7.98
N GLU A 236 -15.66 -9.69 -7.81
CA GLU A 236 -16.89 -10.17 -7.19
C GLU A 236 -16.98 -9.70 -5.74
N PHE A 237 -15.90 -9.83 -4.98
CA PHE A 237 -15.80 -9.30 -3.63
C PHE A 237 -16.09 -7.80 -3.59
N LEU A 238 -15.47 -6.99 -4.44
CA LEU A 238 -15.68 -5.53 -4.46
C LEU A 238 -17.14 -5.19 -4.79
N ARG A 239 -17.74 -5.88 -5.77
CA ARG A 239 -19.16 -5.70 -6.13
C ARG A 239 -20.09 -6.05 -4.98
N SER A 240 -19.84 -7.16 -4.28
CA SER A 240 -20.64 -7.55 -3.09
C SER A 240 -20.58 -6.52 -1.97
N ARG A 241 -19.55 -5.67 -1.97
CA ARG A 241 -19.34 -4.58 -1.01
C ARG A 241 -19.82 -3.22 -1.50
N GLY A 242 -20.46 -3.14 -2.69
CA GLY A 242 -21.00 -1.91 -3.27
C GLY A 242 -19.97 -1.05 -4.01
N PHE A 243 -18.85 -1.64 -4.46
CA PHE A 243 -17.85 -1.00 -5.31
C PHE A 243 -17.91 -1.57 -6.72
N PHE A 244 -17.70 -0.74 -7.73
CA PHE A 244 -17.66 -1.18 -9.14
C PHE A 244 -18.90 -1.97 -9.57
N VAL A 245 -20.08 -1.56 -9.10
CA VAL A 245 -21.35 -2.24 -9.39
C VAL A 245 -21.82 -1.91 -10.79
N CYS A 246 -21.64 -0.65 -11.24
CA CYS A 246 -21.98 -0.15 -12.56
C CYS A 246 -20.95 0.86 -13.09
#